data_341bb8ffff4b08333bcf282cc57e9fd7
#
_entry.id   341bb8ffff4b08333bcf282cc57e9fd7
#
_cell.length_a   1.000
_cell.length_b   1.000
_cell.length_c   1.000
_cell.angle_alpha   90.00
_cell.angle_beta   90.00
_cell.angle_gamma   90.00
#
_symmetry.space_group_name_H-M   'P 1'
#
loop_
_entity.id
_entity.type
_entity.pdbx_description
1 polymer ?
#
loop_
_entity_poly.entity_id
_entity_poly.type
_entity_poly.pdbx_seq_one_letter_code
_entity_poly.pdbx_strand_id
1 'polypeptide(L)'
;MEPLIKIQNLTVGYDKLPVLKKVNFEIFEKDFIGVIGPNGGGKTTLLKAVLGLLNPVEGKIEFRKDINGRKKSIGYLPQVRHIDRKFPITVFDVVRSGSLMHSQTKIGGGDLRQKVEELLSEMGISNIRNKAIGELSGGQMQRVFLCRALLSDPKILILDEPDTFVDNRFEGELYEKLRFLNQEVAIILVSHDLGTISSYVKTIACVNGNLHYHQSNSITQDQLDGYNCPIQ
;
A
#
# COMPACT_ATOMS: atom_id res chain seq x y z
N MET A 1 18.16 11.67 -9.03
CA MET A 1 17.23 10.64 -9.52
C MET A 1 15.86 11.29 -9.71
N GLU A 2 15.12 10.92 -10.76
CA GLU A 2 13.76 11.42 -10.97
C GLU A 2 12.80 10.61 -10.07
N PRO A 3 11.91 11.26 -9.28
CA PRO A 3 10.98 10.56 -8.42
C PRO A 3 9.94 9.76 -9.24
N LEU A 4 9.50 8.62 -8.70
CA LEU A 4 8.38 7.85 -9.24
C LEU A 4 7.07 8.63 -9.14
N ILE A 5 6.85 9.29 -8.00
CA ILE A 5 5.72 10.17 -7.74
C ILE A 5 6.23 11.46 -7.12
N LYS A 6 5.73 12.59 -7.63
CA LYS A 6 5.98 13.92 -7.08
C LYS A 6 4.66 14.60 -6.74
N ILE A 7 4.49 14.91 -5.47
CA ILE A 7 3.35 15.62 -4.92
C ILE A 7 3.76 17.06 -4.63
N GLN A 8 3.03 18.03 -5.17
CA GLN A 8 3.36 19.45 -5.04
C GLN A 8 2.15 20.24 -4.57
N ASN A 9 2.28 20.88 -3.40
CA ASN A 9 1.27 21.74 -2.77
C ASN A 9 -0.13 21.12 -2.73
N LEU A 10 -0.20 19.81 -2.52
CA LEU A 10 -1.44 19.04 -2.57
C LEU A 10 -2.36 19.45 -1.42
N THR A 11 -3.55 19.94 -1.76
CA THR A 11 -4.69 20.09 -0.85
C THR A 11 -5.78 19.17 -1.32
N VAL A 12 -6.24 18.26 -0.44
CA VAL A 12 -7.21 17.22 -0.78
C VAL A 12 -8.12 16.91 0.41
N GLY A 13 -9.37 16.58 0.13
CA GLY A 13 -10.38 16.27 1.15
C GLY A 13 -11.70 15.81 0.54
N TYR A 14 -12.77 15.86 1.32
CA TYR A 14 -14.11 15.42 0.94
C TYR A 14 -15.07 16.62 0.97
N ASP A 15 -16.02 16.68 0.04
CA ASP A 15 -17.05 17.72 -0.05
C ASP A 15 -16.50 19.16 0.06
N LYS A 16 -15.32 19.40 -0.57
CA LYS A 16 -14.55 20.64 -0.52
C LYS A 16 -13.98 20.99 0.87
N LEU A 17 -14.12 20.12 1.86
CA LEU A 17 -13.47 20.27 3.15
C LEU A 17 -12.09 19.63 3.09
N PRO A 18 -11.00 20.40 3.17
CA PRO A 18 -9.65 19.85 3.07
C PRO A 18 -9.30 19.04 4.33
N VAL A 19 -8.84 17.80 4.12
CA VAL A 19 -8.26 16.93 5.15
C VAL A 19 -6.75 17.10 5.20
N LEU A 20 -6.11 17.23 4.02
CA LEU A 20 -4.69 17.50 3.90
C LEU A 20 -4.49 18.83 3.18
N LYS A 21 -3.51 19.61 3.64
CA LYS A 21 -3.20 20.95 3.09
C LYS A 21 -1.73 21.09 2.76
N LYS A 22 -1.46 21.61 1.55
CA LYS A 22 -0.11 22.00 1.06
C LYS A 22 0.94 20.90 1.24
N VAL A 23 0.57 19.65 1.03
CA VAL A 23 1.48 18.51 1.12
C VAL A 23 2.47 18.54 -0.03
N ASN A 24 3.76 18.42 0.30
CA ASN A 24 4.86 18.22 -0.63
C ASN A 24 5.55 16.91 -0.27
N PHE A 25 5.67 15.99 -1.23
CA PHE A 25 6.20 14.67 -0.98
C PHE A 25 6.70 14.03 -2.27
N GLU A 26 7.84 13.37 -2.22
CA GLU A 26 8.42 12.66 -3.35
C GLU A 26 8.68 11.20 -2.97
N ILE A 27 8.47 10.28 -3.92
CA ILE A 27 8.67 8.85 -3.75
C ILE A 27 9.64 8.40 -4.83
N PHE A 28 10.74 7.77 -4.44
CA PHE A 28 11.78 7.29 -5.32
C PHE A 28 11.77 5.77 -5.44
N GLU A 29 12.53 5.26 -6.42
CA GLU A 29 12.75 3.82 -6.55
C GLU A 29 13.37 3.25 -5.27
N LYS A 30 12.86 2.09 -4.87
CA LYS A 30 13.34 1.34 -3.69
C LYS A 30 13.18 2.09 -2.37
N ASP A 31 12.36 3.14 -2.32
CA ASP A 31 11.94 3.71 -1.06
C ASP A 31 11.16 2.68 -0.23
N PHE A 32 11.34 2.72 1.09
CA PHE A 32 10.48 2.03 2.03
C PHE A 32 10.04 3.04 3.07
N ILE A 33 8.85 3.57 2.88
CA ILE A 33 8.34 4.71 3.64
C ILE A 33 7.25 4.24 4.58
N GLY A 34 7.44 4.45 5.88
CA GLY A 34 6.40 4.30 6.89
C GLY A 34 5.55 5.57 6.95
N VAL A 35 4.26 5.44 6.73
CA VAL A 35 3.29 6.54 6.89
C VAL A 35 2.59 6.37 8.22
N ILE A 36 2.84 7.29 9.14
CA ILE A 36 2.29 7.27 10.50
C ILE A 36 1.43 8.50 10.76
N GLY A 37 0.71 8.50 11.86
CA GLY A 37 -0.09 9.63 12.31
C GLY A 37 -1.39 9.20 12.98
N PRO A 38 -2.11 10.13 13.63
CA PRO A 38 -3.32 9.81 14.37
C PRO A 38 -4.45 9.32 13.44
N ASN A 39 -5.44 8.67 14.06
CA ASN A 39 -6.68 8.35 13.37
C ASN A 39 -7.38 9.65 12.94
N GLY A 40 -7.84 9.67 11.68
CA GLY A 40 -8.39 10.90 11.08
C GLY A 40 -7.34 11.91 10.58
N GLY A 41 -6.03 11.69 10.79
CA GLY A 41 -4.95 12.59 10.37
C GLY A 41 -4.78 12.74 8.86
N GLY A 42 -5.43 11.88 8.05
CA GLY A 42 -5.40 12.00 6.59
C GLY A 42 -4.57 10.93 5.87
N LYS A 43 -4.05 9.91 6.55
CA LYS A 43 -3.25 8.82 5.93
C LYS A 43 -3.96 8.17 4.75
N THR A 44 -5.16 7.63 4.97
CA THR A 44 -5.97 7.02 3.90
C THR A 44 -6.39 8.03 2.83
N THR A 45 -6.57 9.31 3.19
CA THR A 45 -6.85 10.39 2.22
C THR A 45 -5.67 10.61 1.29
N LEU A 46 -4.43 10.62 1.82
CA LEU A 46 -3.21 10.69 1.03
C LEU A 46 -3.11 9.51 0.06
N LEU A 47 -3.33 8.29 0.56
CA LEU A 47 -3.29 7.09 -0.30
C LEU A 47 -4.34 7.16 -1.41
N LYS A 48 -5.58 7.56 -1.09
CA LYS A 48 -6.64 7.70 -2.10
C LYS A 48 -6.30 8.74 -3.16
N ALA A 49 -5.65 9.85 -2.79
CA ALA A 49 -5.19 10.85 -3.74
C ALA A 49 -4.09 10.28 -4.66
N VAL A 50 -3.10 9.58 -4.11
CA VAL A 50 -2.03 8.91 -4.88
C VAL A 50 -2.61 7.85 -5.82
N LEU A 51 -3.61 7.10 -5.38
CA LEU A 51 -4.30 6.09 -6.20
C LEU A 51 -5.23 6.70 -7.27
N GLY A 52 -5.42 8.04 -7.28
CA GLY A 52 -6.33 8.73 -8.18
C GLY A 52 -7.81 8.46 -7.89
N LEU A 53 -8.12 8.02 -6.67
CA LEU A 53 -9.49 7.79 -6.18
C LEU A 53 -10.10 9.06 -5.58
N LEU A 54 -9.28 10.09 -5.35
CA LEU A 54 -9.68 11.38 -4.82
C LEU A 54 -8.90 12.48 -5.56
N ASN A 55 -9.63 13.41 -6.17
CA ASN A 55 -9.02 14.49 -6.93
C ASN A 55 -8.50 15.59 -5.99
N PRO A 56 -7.32 16.16 -6.28
CA PRO A 56 -6.84 17.36 -5.59
C PRO A 56 -7.81 18.54 -5.71
N VAL A 57 -7.97 19.29 -4.62
CA VAL A 57 -8.63 20.61 -4.64
C VAL A 57 -7.62 21.65 -5.14
N GLU A 58 -6.36 21.53 -4.70
CA GLU A 58 -5.24 22.37 -5.14
C GLU A 58 -3.98 21.51 -5.25
N GLY A 59 -2.99 22.03 -6.01
CA GLY A 59 -1.74 21.33 -6.25
C GLY A 59 -1.85 20.23 -7.28
N LYS A 60 -0.86 19.36 -7.34
CA LYS A 60 -0.81 18.27 -8.32
C LYS A 60 -0.04 17.07 -7.81
N ILE A 61 -0.36 15.90 -8.41
CA ILE A 61 0.40 14.67 -8.27
C ILE A 61 0.90 14.31 -9.67
N GLU A 62 2.21 14.26 -9.82
CA GLU A 62 2.88 13.91 -11.08
C GLU A 62 3.49 12.52 -10.94
N PHE A 63 3.30 11.71 -11.95
CA PHE A 63 3.89 10.37 -12.05
C PHE A 63 4.98 10.40 -13.12
N ARG A 64 6.10 9.73 -12.87
CA ARG A 64 7.16 9.56 -13.86
C ARG A 64 6.58 8.92 -15.14
N LYS A 65 7.13 9.23 -16.31
CA LYS A 65 6.56 8.84 -17.62
C LYS A 65 6.38 7.33 -17.81
N ASP A 66 7.26 6.51 -17.24
CA ASP A 66 7.16 5.05 -17.29
C ASP A 66 6.03 4.50 -16.39
N ILE A 67 5.56 5.31 -15.42
CA ILE A 67 4.42 5.03 -14.55
C ILE A 67 3.17 5.74 -15.07
N ASN A 68 3.33 6.92 -15.70
CA ASN A 68 2.23 7.76 -16.18
C ASN A 68 1.45 7.05 -17.32
N GLY A 69 0.13 7.02 -17.20
CA GLY A 69 -0.75 6.31 -18.15
C GLY A 69 -0.90 4.81 -17.87
N ARG A 70 -0.13 4.27 -16.94
CA ARG A 70 -0.30 2.90 -16.44
C ARG A 70 -0.74 2.97 -14.98
N LYS A 71 -2.04 3.04 -14.70
CA LYS A 71 -2.61 2.73 -13.36
C LYS A 71 -2.10 1.38 -12.81
N LYS A 72 -1.31 0.67 -13.62
CA LYS A 72 -0.73 -0.65 -13.50
C LYS A 72 0.55 -0.71 -12.66
N SER A 73 1.17 0.43 -12.39
CA SER A 73 2.46 0.45 -11.68
C SER A 73 2.30 0.58 -10.16
N ILE A 74 1.07 0.62 -9.66
CA ILE A 74 0.79 0.69 -8.23
C ILE A 74 -0.02 -0.54 -7.82
N GLY A 75 0.59 -1.39 -6.99
CA GLY A 75 -0.11 -2.43 -6.24
C GLY A 75 -0.70 -1.83 -4.97
N TYR A 76 -1.94 -2.18 -4.66
CA TYR A 76 -2.61 -1.67 -3.47
C TYR A 76 -3.22 -2.80 -2.65
N LEU A 77 -2.81 -2.88 -1.40
CA LEU A 77 -3.43 -3.69 -0.36
C LEU A 77 -4.23 -2.76 0.55
N PRO A 78 -5.56 -2.75 0.44
CA PRO A 78 -6.43 -1.93 1.28
C PRO A 78 -6.53 -2.49 2.70
N GLN A 79 -6.87 -1.63 3.63
CA GLN A 79 -7.30 -2.08 4.95
C GLN A 79 -8.55 -2.96 4.83
N VAL A 80 -8.44 -4.21 5.24
CA VAL A 80 -9.50 -5.23 5.11
C VAL A 80 -10.43 -5.16 6.33
N ARG A 81 -11.33 -4.19 6.37
CA ARG A 81 -12.29 -4.07 7.50
C ARG A 81 -13.58 -4.84 7.30
N HIS A 82 -14.09 -4.90 6.07
CA HIS A 82 -15.38 -5.52 5.77
C HIS A 82 -15.33 -6.26 4.43
N ILE A 83 -15.30 -7.58 4.50
CA ILE A 83 -15.53 -8.44 3.34
C ILE A 83 -16.86 -9.12 3.53
N ASP A 84 -17.70 -9.07 2.51
CA ASP A 84 -18.88 -9.92 2.48
C ASP A 84 -18.44 -11.38 2.37
N ARG A 85 -18.45 -12.07 3.51
CA ARG A 85 -18.05 -13.48 3.60
C ARG A 85 -18.98 -14.42 2.85
N LYS A 86 -20.17 -13.97 2.46
CA LYS A 86 -21.13 -14.75 1.69
C LYS A 86 -20.90 -14.67 0.18
N PHE A 87 -20.04 -13.75 -0.27
CA PHE A 87 -19.74 -13.60 -1.68
C PHE A 87 -18.93 -14.79 -2.19
N PRO A 88 -19.44 -15.57 -3.18
CA PRO A 88 -18.86 -16.85 -3.61
C PRO A 88 -17.68 -16.65 -4.58
N ILE A 89 -16.68 -15.86 -4.18
CA ILE A 89 -15.45 -15.66 -4.98
C ILE A 89 -14.32 -16.50 -4.42
N THR A 90 -13.59 -17.19 -5.29
CA THR A 90 -12.44 -18.01 -4.88
C THR A 90 -11.19 -17.16 -4.66
N VAL A 91 -10.24 -17.70 -3.89
CA VAL A 91 -8.89 -17.13 -3.72
C VAL A 91 -8.25 -16.87 -5.08
N PHE A 92 -8.32 -17.87 -5.99
CA PHE A 92 -7.77 -17.74 -7.34
C PHE A 92 -8.36 -16.53 -8.09
N ASP A 93 -9.68 -16.35 -8.05
CA ASP A 93 -10.36 -15.27 -8.75
C ASP A 93 -10.07 -13.89 -8.13
N VAL A 94 -9.92 -13.82 -6.80
CA VAL A 94 -9.49 -12.59 -6.12
C VAL A 94 -8.10 -12.19 -6.58
N VAL A 95 -7.13 -13.10 -6.59
CA VAL A 95 -5.78 -12.79 -7.05
C VAL A 95 -5.80 -12.39 -8.53
N ARG A 96 -6.48 -13.18 -9.39
CA ARG A 96 -6.63 -12.90 -10.82
C ARG A 96 -7.22 -11.52 -11.09
N SER A 97 -8.11 -11.03 -10.22
CA SER A 97 -8.71 -9.70 -10.39
C SER A 97 -7.69 -8.55 -10.36
N GLY A 98 -6.50 -8.77 -9.80
CA GLY A 98 -5.39 -7.81 -9.85
C GLY A 98 -4.92 -7.49 -11.28
N SER A 99 -5.20 -8.38 -12.24
CA SER A 99 -4.89 -8.16 -13.66
C SER A 99 -5.92 -7.31 -14.40
N LEU A 100 -7.13 -7.11 -13.86
CA LEU A 100 -8.20 -6.37 -14.55
C LEU A 100 -7.83 -4.92 -14.87
N MET A 101 -6.89 -4.36 -14.14
CA MET A 101 -6.30 -3.04 -14.44
C MET A 101 -5.37 -3.08 -15.67
N HIS A 102 -5.14 -4.26 -16.30
CA HIS A 102 -4.15 -4.53 -17.35
C HIS A 102 -4.73 -4.65 -18.76
N SER A 103 -5.79 -3.94 -19.08
CA SER A 103 -6.56 -4.07 -20.35
C SER A 103 -5.75 -3.90 -21.64
N GLN A 104 -4.45 -3.61 -21.59
CA GLN A 104 -3.62 -3.41 -22.80
C GLN A 104 -2.43 -4.36 -22.94
N THR A 105 -2.09 -5.17 -21.96
CA THR A 105 -1.15 -6.27 -22.17
C THR A 105 -1.95 -7.53 -22.45
N LYS A 106 -1.80 -8.09 -23.66
CA LYS A 106 -2.24 -9.46 -23.99
C LYS A 106 -1.36 -10.46 -23.22
N ILE A 107 -1.51 -10.52 -21.89
CA ILE A 107 -1.03 -11.67 -21.15
C ILE A 107 -1.94 -12.79 -21.60
N GLY A 108 -1.42 -13.80 -22.28
CA GLY A 108 -2.18 -14.98 -22.67
C GLY A 108 -2.86 -15.58 -21.46
N GLY A 109 -4.08 -16.08 -21.60
CA GLY A 109 -4.81 -16.63 -20.44
C GLY A 109 -4.04 -17.72 -19.68
N GLY A 110 -3.11 -18.43 -20.37
CA GLY A 110 -2.19 -19.41 -19.77
C GLY A 110 -1.14 -18.75 -18.86
N ASP A 111 -0.50 -17.70 -19.32
CA ASP A 111 0.55 -16.98 -18.58
C ASP A 111 0.00 -16.33 -17.30
N LEU A 112 -1.24 -15.78 -17.39
CA LEU A 112 -1.89 -15.18 -16.22
C LEU A 112 -2.20 -16.23 -15.15
N ARG A 113 -2.68 -17.41 -15.56
CA ARG A 113 -2.96 -18.50 -14.64
C ARG A 113 -1.68 -18.97 -13.95
N GLN A 114 -0.62 -19.17 -14.70
CA GLN A 114 0.67 -19.59 -14.16
C GLN A 114 1.19 -18.57 -13.15
N LYS A 115 1.13 -17.28 -13.45
CA LYS A 115 1.57 -16.21 -12.56
C LYS A 115 0.76 -16.17 -11.25
N VAL A 116 -0.55 -16.40 -11.30
CA VAL A 116 -1.38 -16.52 -10.09
C VAL A 116 -0.91 -17.73 -9.25
N GLU A 117 -0.68 -18.89 -9.86
CA GLU A 117 -0.23 -20.09 -9.14
C GLU A 117 1.16 -19.89 -8.51
N GLU A 118 2.08 -19.22 -9.20
CA GLU A 118 3.40 -18.86 -8.70
C GLU A 118 3.29 -17.98 -7.45
N LEU A 119 2.52 -16.88 -7.51
CA LEU A 119 2.30 -15.99 -6.36
C LEU A 119 1.66 -16.70 -5.17
N LEU A 120 0.66 -17.57 -5.42
CA LEU A 120 0.04 -18.37 -4.36
C LEU A 120 1.05 -19.33 -3.71
N SER A 121 1.96 -19.89 -4.52
CA SER A 121 3.02 -20.77 -4.03
C SER A 121 4.04 -20.01 -3.19
N GLU A 122 4.51 -18.87 -3.66
CA GLU A 122 5.46 -18.00 -2.94
C GLU A 122 4.91 -17.52 -1.59
N MET A 123 3.59 -17.31 -1.52
CA MET A 123 2.91 -16.91 -0.29
C MET A 123 2.48 -18.11 0.58
N GLY A 124 2.76 -19.35 0.15
CA GLY A 124 2.45 -20.56 0.91
C GLY A 124 0.95 -20.85 1.07
N ILE A 125 0.13 -20.43 0.09
CA ILE A 125 -1.34 -20.54 0.13
C ILE A 125 -1.94 -21.28 -1.08
N SER A 126 -1.16 -22.04 -1.83
CA SER A 126 -1.63 -22.81 -2.98
C SER A 126 -2.73 -23.81 -2.63
N ASN A 127 -2.69 -24.37 -1.41
CA ASN A 127 -3.65 -25.36 -0.91
C ASN A 127 -5.06 -24.79 -0.70
N ILE A 128 -5.21 -23.47 -0.62
CA ILE A 128 -6.52 -22.81 -0.42
C ILE A 128 -7.03 -22.10 -1.67
N ARG A 129 -6.39 -22.26 -2.83
CA ARG A 129 -6.71 -21.54 -4.06
C ARG A 129 -8.17 -21.58 -4.50
N ASN A 130 -8.86 -22.71 -4.21
CA ASN A 130 -10.25 -22.94 -4.58
C ASN A 130 -11.23 -22.62 -3.45
N LYS A 131 -10.76 -22.23 -2.25
CA LYS A 131 -11.63 -21.82 -1.16
C LYS A 131 -12.29 -20.50 -1.44
N ALA A 132 -13.50 -20.31 -0.92
CA ALA A 132 -14.14 -18.99 -0.91
C ALA A 132 -13.39 -18.04 0.03
N ILE A 133 -13.33 -16.75 -0.35
CA ILE A 133 -12.63 -15.71 0.44
C ILE A 133 -13.18 -15.61 1.87
N GLY A 134 -14.46 -15.90 2.06
CA GLY A 134 -15.13 -15.85 3.37
C GLY A 134 -14.71 -16.95 4.35
N GLU A 135 -14.06 -18.02 3.86
CA GLU A 135 -13.59 -19.15 4.68
C GLU A 135 -12.17 -18.95 5.24
N LEU A 136 -11.54 -17.83 4.87
CA LEU A 136 -10.14 -17.58 5.20
C LEU A 136 -9.96 -16.98 6.59
N SER A 137 -8.84 -17.33 7.23
CA SER A 137 -8.34 -16.58 8.38
C SER A 137 -7.86 -15.18 7.95
N GLY A 138 -7.71 -14.25 8.90
CA GLY A 138 -7.21 -12.90 8.62
C GLY A 138 -5.86 -12.92 7.89
N GLY A 139 -4.89 -13.70 8.38
CA GLY A 139 -3.58 -13.82 7.75
C GLY A 139 -3.62 -14.46 6.35
N GLN A 140 -4.49 -15.48 6.13
CA GLN A 140 -4.67 -16.04 4.79
C GLN A 140 -5.25 -15.00 3.82
N MET A 141 -6.24 -14.26 4.26
CA MET A 141 -6.87 -13.21 3.47
C MET A 141 -5.88 -12.13 3.07
N GLN A 142 -5.02 -11.75 3.99
CA GLN A 142 -3.98 -10.76 3.75
C GLN A 142 -2.95 -11.22 2.71
N ARG A 143 -2.50 -12.48 2.80
CA ARG A 143 -1.64 -13.10 1.76
C ARG A 143 -2.31 -13.08 0.39
N VAL A 144 -3.60 -13.36 0.32
CA VAL A 144 -4.39 -13.31 -0.93
C VAL A 144 -4.42 -11.89 -1.52
N PHE A 145 -4.68 -10.87 -0.69
CA PHE A 145 -4.69 -9.48 -1.17
C PHE A 145 -3.28 -8.98 -1.53
N LEU A 146 -2.24 -9.47 -0.86
CA LEU A 146 -0.87 -9.18 -1.26
C LEU A 146 -0.54 -9.80 -2.63
N CYS A 147 -0.89 -11.08 -2.87
CA CYS A 147 -0.78 -11.70 -4.19
C CYS A 147 -1.51 -10.88 -5.26
N ARG A 148 -2.74 -10.44 -4.97
CA ARG A 148 -3.52 -9.59 -5.88
C ARG A 148 -2.81 -8.28 -6.20
N ALA A 149 -2.21 -7.62 -5.20
CA ALA A 149 -1.49 -6.36 -5.39
C ALA A 149 -0.21 -6.55 -6.20
N LEU A 150 0.47 -7.69 -6.03
CA LEU A 150 1.72 -8.03 -6.73
C LEU A 150 1.52 -8.56 -8.14
N LEU A 151 0.33 -9.07 -8.48
CA LEU A 151 0.07 -9.69 -9.79
C LEU A 151 0.38 -8.77 -10.97
N SER A 152 0.35 -7.46 -10.75
CA SER A 152 0.61 -6.45 -11.76
C SER A 152 2.07 -6.09 -11.97
N ASP A 153 3.03 -6.72 -11.29
CA ASP A 153 4.44 -6.30 -11.24
C ASP A 153 4.58 -4.79 -10.94
N PRO A 154 4.06 -4.34 -9.81
CA PRO A 154 4.02 -2.91 -9.53
C PRO A 154 5.41 -2.33 -9.30
N LYS A 155 5.61 -1.07 -9.68
CA LYS A 155 6.80 -0.28 -9.29
C LYS A 155 6.67 0.30 -7.89
N ILE A 156 5.43 0.45 -7.43
CA ILE A 156 5.09 0.97 -6.11
C ILE A 156 4.05 0.05 -5.48
N LEU A 157 4.30 -0.39 -4.26
CA LEU A 157 3.36 -1.17 -3.45
C LEU A 157 2.89 -0.31 -2.28
N ILE A 158 1.58 -0.12 -2.18
CA ILE A 158 0.95 0.62 -1.09
C ILE A 158 0.20 -0.38 -0.21
N LEU A 159 0.48 -0.36 1.09
CA LEU A 159 -0.17 -1.20 2.09
C LEU A 159 -0.81 -0.32 3.15
N ASP A 160 -2.13 -0.45 3.32
CA ASP A 160 -2.91 0.33 4.30
C ASP A 160 -3.23 -0.55 5.50
N GLU A 161 -2.47 -0.40 6.59
CA GLU A 161 -2.56 -1.16 7.85
C GLU A 161 -2.60 -2.68 7.61
N PRO A 162 -1.54 -3.27 7.03
CA PRO A 162 -1.53 -4.68 6.65
C PRO A 162 -1.48 -5.65 7.84
N ASP A 163 -1.23 -5.19 9.04
CA ASP A 163 -1.04 -5.95 10.28
C ASP A 163 -2.31 -6.11 11.13
N THR A 164 -3.41 -5.42 10.78
CA THR A 164 -4.62 -5.28 11.62
C THR A 164 -5.31 -6.60 12.02
N PHE A 165 -5.06 -7.73 11.36
CA PHE A 165 -5.73 -9.02 11.64
C PHE A 165 -4.76 -10.20 11.66
N VAL A 166 -3.50 -9.97 12.02
CA VAL A 166 -2.45 -10.98 11.95
C VAL A 166 -1.89 -11.26 13.34
N ASP A 167 -1.49 -12.50 13.56
CA ASP A 167 -0.70 -12.83 14.74
C ASP A 167 0.76 -12.39 14.57
N ASN A 168 1.46 -12.18 15.68
CA ASN A 168 2.83 -11.67 15.71
C ASN A 168 3.82 -12.51 14.87
N ARG A 169 3.55 -13.80 14.69
CA ARG A 169 4.43 -14.67 13.90
C ARG A 169 4.29 -14.37 12.40
N PHE A 170 3.08 -14.22 11.94
CA PHE A 170 2.82 -13.89 10.54
C PHE A 170 3.24 -12.45 10.20
N GLU A 171 3.11 -11.54 11.15
CA GLU A 171 3.56 -10.15 11.01
C GLU A 171 5.05 -10.10 10.65
N GLY A 172 5.91 -10.79 11.39
CA GLY A 172 7.34 -10.87 11.09
C GLY A 172 7.62 -11.44 9.69
N GLU A 173 6.92 -12.54 9.29
CA GLU A 173 7.05 -13.12 7.95
C GLU A 173 6.62 -12.15 6.84
N LEU A 174 5.59 -11.34 7.08
CA LEU A 174 5.13 -10.32 6.14
C LEU A 174 6.19 -9.24 5.94
N TYR A 175 6.71 -8.68 7.04
CA TYR A 175 7.69 -7.60 6.97
C TYR A 175 9.00 -8.06 6.31
N GLU A 176 9.48 -9.27 6.59
CA GLU A 176 10.64 -9.82 5.89
C GLU A 176 10.41 -9.99 4.38
N LYS A 177 9.21 -10.42 3.97
CA LYS A 177 8.83 -10.46 2.55
C LYS A 177 8.81 -9.06 1.93
N LEU A 178 8.24 -8.06 2.62
CA LEU A 178 8.24 -6.67 2.15
C LEU A 178 9.67 -6.12 2.02
N ARG A 179 10.56 -6.44 2.95
CA ARG A 179 11.98 -6.07 2.86
C ARG A 179 12.66 -6.67 1.64
N PHE A 180 12.38 -7.92 1.32
CA PHE A 180 12.88 -8.55 0.10
C PHE A 180 12.33 -7.87 -1.16
N LEU A 181 11.02 -7.65 -1.24
CA LEU A 181 10.37 -6.95 -2.34
C LEU A 181 10.89 -5.52 -2.55
N ASN A 182 11.28 -4.84 -1.46
CA ASN A 182 11.83 -3.48 -1.53
C ASN A 182 13.17 -3.37 -2.25
N GLN A 183 13.83 -4.48 -2.57
CA GLN A 183 15.03 -4.46 -3.42
C GLN A 183 14.72 -3.99 -4.85
N GLU A 184 13.47 -4.12 -5.30
CA GLU A 184 13.02 -3.77 -6.64
C GLU A 184 11.82 -2.82 -6.68
N VAL A 185 10.97 -2.83 -5.65
CA VAL A 185 9.71 -2.10 -5.58
C VAL A 185 9.78 -1.03 -4.50
N ALA A 186 9.30 0.18 -4.77
CA ALA A 186 9.09 1.18 -3.74
C ALA A 186 7.88 0.79 -2.88
N ILE A 187 7.98 0.89 -1.56
CA ILE A 187 6.92 0.49 -0.62
C ILE A 187 6.47 1.69 0.21
N ILE A 188 5.17 1.88 0.28
CA ILE A 188 4.51 2.81 1.20
C ILE A 188 3.67 1.97 2.15
N LEU A 189 4.03 2.00 3.42
CA LEU A 189 3.41 1.22 4.48
C LEU A 189 2.73 2.16 5.47
N VAL A 190 1.40 2.14 5.52
CA VAL A 190 0.65 2.83 6.57
C VAL A 190 0.54 1.90 7.77
N SER A 191 0.96 2.38 8.93
CA SER A 191 0.79 1.68 10.20
C SER A 191 0.53 2.68 11.33
N HIS A 192 -0.06 2.19 12.40
CA HIS A 192 -0.20 2.90 13.67
C HIS A 192 0.86 2.45 14.69
N ASP A 193 1.59 1.38 14.41
CA ASP A 193 2.69 0.87 15.26
C ASP A 193 4.06 1.29 14.74
N LEU A 194 4.55 2.40 15.27
CA LEU A 194 5.90 2.90 14.96
C LEU A 194 6.99 1.94 15.44
N GLY A 195 6.80 1.28 16.58
CA GLY A 195 7.78 0.38 17.17
C GLY A 195 8.14 -0.75 16.20
N THR A 196 7.13 -1.40 15.65
CA THR A 196 7.33 -2.48 14.68
C THR A 196 7.90 -1.97 13.37
N ILE A 197 7.29 -0.95 12.75
CA ILE A 197 7.68 -0.54 11.39
C ILE A 197 9.05 0.11 11.32
N SER A 198 9.51 0.78 12.38
CA SER A 198 10.83 1.44 12.42
C SER A 198 11.99 0.50 12.12
N SER A 199 11.83 -0.79 12.40
CA SER A 199 12.85 -1.81 12.09
C SER A 199 12.94 -2.17 10.60
N TYR A 200 11.93 -1.84 9.80
CA TYR A 200 11.82 -2.27 8.40
C TYR A 200 11.86 -1.11 7.41
N VAL A 201 11.26 0.03 7.76
CA VAL A 201 11.21 1.19 6.87
C VAL A 201 12.56 1.92 6.80
N LYS A 202 12.78 2.68 5.75
CA LYS A 202 13.99 3.52 5.59
C LYS A 202 13.74 4.95 6.06
N THR A 203 12.51 5.41 5.92
CA THR A 203 12.11 6.80 6.19
C THR A 203 10.67 6.83 6.72
N ILE A 204 10.30 7.92 7.37
CA ILE A 204 8.99 8.09 8.00
C ILE A 204 8.30 9.34 7.45
N ALA A 205 7.04 9.21 7.09
CA ALA A 205 6.15 10.33 6.75
C ALA A 205 5.06 10.46 7.82
N CYS A 206 5.11 11.53 8.58
CA CYS A 206 4.12 11.89 9.60
C CYS A 206 2.96 12.65 8.96
N VAL A 207 1.73 12.14 9.08
CA VAL A 207 0.54 12.72 8.45
C VAL A 207 -0.50 13.11 9.49
N ASN A 208 -0.72 14.43 9.64
CA ASN A 208 -1.78 15.00 10.46
C ASN A 208 -2.22 16.37 9.93
N GLY A 209 -3.18 16.39 8.99
CA GLY A 209 -3.61 17.60 8.30
C GLY A 209 -2.60 18.17 7.29
N ASN A 210 -1.34 17.90 7.50
CA ASN A 210 -0.21 18.13 6.60
C ASN A 210 0.70 16.87 6.58
N LEU A 211 1.88 16.96 5.95
CA LEU A 211 2.85 15.88 5.92
C LEU A 211 4.24 16.42 6.28
N HIS A 212 4.87 15.78 7.26
CA HIS A 212 6.26 15.99 7.62
C HIS A 212 7.08 14.75 7.26
N TYR A 213 8.03 14.90 6.34
CA TYR A 213 8.88 13.81 5.88
C TYR A 213 10.19 13.78 6.66
N HIS A 214 10.45 12.68 7.33
CA HIS A 214 11.64 12.42 8.13
C HIS A 214 12.55 11.43 7.42
N GLN A 215 13.76 11.87 7.05
CA GLN A 215 14.73 11.07 6.27
C GLN A 215 15.47 10.02 7.10
N SER A 216 14.78 9.39 8.05
CA SER A 216 15.31 8.32 8.89
C SER A 216 14.15 7.41 9.32
N ASN A 217 14.49 6.19 9.69
CA ASN A 217 13.56 5.25 10.36
C ASN A 217 13.50 5.44 11.88
N SER A 218 14.35 6.31 12.43
CA SER A 218 14.37 6.64 13.87
C SER A 218 13.84 8.04 14.06
N ILE A 219 12.78 8.17 14.82
CA ILE A 219 12.13 9.45 15.16
C ILE A 219 11.94 9.54 16.66
N THR A 220 12.32 10.68 17.25
CA THR A 220 12.18 10.93 18.70
C THR A 220 10.81 11.46 19.04
N GLN A 221 10.42 11.35 20.33
CA GLN A 221 9.14 11.90 20.80
C GLN A 221 9.07 13.42 20.56
N ASP A 222 10.15 14.16 20.83
CA ASP A 222 10.21 15.60 20.59
C ASP A 222 9.98 15.97 19.12
N GLN A 223 10.45 15.13 18.19
CA GLN A 223 10.21 15.32 16.74
C GLN A 223 8.75 15.03 16.39
N LEU A 224 8.16 13.99 16.96
CA LEU A 224 6.75 13.67 16.76
C LEU A 224 5.86 14.80 17.29
N ASP A 225 6.18 15.33 18.46
CA ASP A 225 5.47 16.47 19.04
C ASP A 225 5.63 17.73 18.18
N GLY A 226 6.85 17.98 17.68
CA GLY A 226 7.14 19.09 16.77
C GLY A 226 6.39 18.98 15.43
N TYR A 227 6.11 17.76 14.97
CA TYR A 227 5.31 17.49 13.77
C TYR A 227 3.80 17.45 14.07
N ASN A 228 3.40 17.66 15.31
CA ASN A 228 2.02 17.49 15.78
C ASN A 228 1.43 16.14 15.36
N CYS A 229 2.21 15.08 15.54
CA CYS A 229 1.93 13.72 15.09
C CYS A 229 1.86 12.75 16.29
N PRO A 230 0.86 12.88 17.16
CA PRO A 230 0.70 11.96 18.28
C PRO A 230 0.45 10.55 17.74
N ILE A 231 1.26 9.61 18.21
CA ILE A 231 1.10 8.18 17.97
C ILE A 231 0.61 7.56 19.26
N GLN A 232 -0.43 6.74 19.18
CA GLN A 232 -0.95 5.98 20.32
C GLN A 232 -0.14 4.72 20.52
#